data_bcd56cd8e6fda29fd473bab2a32f1269
#
_entry.id   bcd56cd8e6fda29fd473bab2a32f1269
#
_cell.length_a   1.000
_cell.length_b   1.000
_cell.length_c   1.000
_cell.angle_alpha   90.00
_cell.angle_beta   90.00
_cell.angle_gamma   90.00
#
_symmetry.space_group_name_H-M   'P 1'
#
loop_
_entity.id
_entity.type
_entity.pdbx_description
1 polymer ?
#
loop_
_entity_poly.entity_id
_entity_poly.type
_entity_poly.pdbx_seq_one_letter_code
_entity_poly.pdbx_strand_id
1 'polypeptide(L)'
;DLTESVATAEEVYKTNKEIPDLLHKTCVGGLDFGSVRDFTAVGLLFREGDDYYWKTHSFARKDYLEKAKLKPPIHEWADKGLLTIVDEPTIDPRHVVNWFVEMREIYNIEIIVADMYKLDIIRPLLEAEGFNVHSIRKPSAIHGLLAPRVESLFANNNLYWGKNPLMNWYTFNVYKNVTKDGNVQYLKKDEHRRKTDGFQAMIHALYKASEVLTDDVDFFLDELHF
;
A
#
# COMPACT_ATOMS: atom_id res chain seq x y z
N ASP A 1 -1.93 -5.42 22.86
CA ASP A 1 -2.20 -4.14 23.48
C ASP A 1 -2.83 -3.20 22.43
N LEU A 2 -4.06 -2.73 22.71
CA LEU A 2 -4.81 -1.87 21.78
C LEU A 2 -4.13 -0.52 21.53
N THR A 3 -3.27 -0.06 22.44
CA THR A 3 -2.54 1.20 22.30
C THR A 3 -1.43 1.16 21.28
N GLU A 4 -0.97 -0.05 20.91
CA GLU A 4 0.09 -0.27 19.92
C GLU A 4 -0.44 -0.60 18.53
N SER A 5 -1.72 -0.85 18.37
CA SER A 5 -2.33 -1.13 17.08
C SER A 5 -2.47 0.14 16.24
N VAL A 6 -2.37 -0.01 14.92
CA VAL A 6 -2.59 1.10 13.96
C VAL A 6 -4.02 1.61 14.05
N ALA A 7 -4.97 0.69 14.19
CA ALA A 7 -6.40 0.96 14.25
C ALA A 7 -7.09 -0.14 15.07
N THR A 8 -8.32 0.11 15.50
CA THR A 8 -9.15 -0.91 16.14
C THR A 8 -9.61 -1.94 15.11
N ALA A 9 -10.01 -3.14 15.58
CA ALA A 9 -10.57 -4.16 14.69
C ALA A 9 -11.82 -3.64 13.97
N GLU A 10 -12.67 -2.90 14.64
CA GLU A 10 -13.86 -2.28 14.04
C GLU A 10 -13.50 -1.32 12.92
N GLU A 11 -12.51 -0.43 13.13
CA GLU A 11 -12.02 0.52 12.14
C GLU A 11 -11.44 -0.21 10.91
N VAL A 12 -10.67 -1.27 11.11
CA VAL A 12 -10.13 -2.07 10.01
C VAL A 12 -11.25 -2.73 9.20
N TYR A 13 -12.23 -3.33 9.85
CA TYR A 13 -13.35 -3.96 9.13
C TYR A 13 -14.23 -2.95 8.38
N LYS A 14 -14.31 -1.71 8.82
CA LYS A 14 -15.03 -0.65 8.10
C LYS A 14 -14.35 -0.24 6.78
N THR A 15 -13.08 -0.54 6.60
CA THR A 15 -12.38 -0.35 5.31
C THR A 15 -12.85 -1.31 4.21
N ASN A 16 -13.59 -2.36 4.56
CA ASN A 16 -14.04 -3.41 3.65
C ASN A 16 -15.29 -3.04 2.85
N LYS A 17 -15.64 -1.78 2.80
CA LYS A 17 -16.72 -1.27 1.96
C LYS A 17 -16.35 -1.36 0.49
N GLU A 18 -17.34 -1.54 -0.35
CA GLU A 18 -17.16 -1.60 -1.80
C GLU A 18 -16.49 -0.34 -2.33
N ILE A 19 -15.48 -0.54 -3.18
CA ILE A 19 -14.82 0.56 -3.89
C ILE A 19 -15.71 0.96 -5.07
N PRO A 20 -15.99 2.27 -5.25
CA PRO A 20 -16.78 2.74 -6.38
C PRO A 20 -16.04 2.54 -7.71
N ASP A 21 -16.73 2.80 -8.82
CA ASP A 21 -16.10 2.87 -10.13
C ASP A 21 -15.14 4.07 -10.18
N LEU A 22 -13.85 3.77 -10.38
CA LEU A 22 -12.77 4.76 -10.43
C LEU A 22 -12.15 4.86 -11.83
N LEU A 23 -12.86 4.38 -12.86
CA LEU A 23 -12.39 4.35 -14.24
C LEU A 23 -11.83 5.72 -14.67
N HIS A 24 -10.62 5.71 -15.24
CA HIS A 24 -9.86 6.88 -15.70
C HIS A 24 -9.48 7.92 -14.65
N LYS A 25 -9.73 7.65 -13.39
CA LYS A 25 -9.31 8.54 -12.30
C LYS A 25 -7.82 8.56 -12.09
N THR A 26 -7.32 9.71 -11.62
CA THR A 26 -5.92 9.88 -11.24
C THR A 26 -5.64 9.20 -9.89
N CYS A 27 -4.49 8.54 -9.82
CA CYS A 27 -4.06 7.83 -8.62
C CYS A 27 -2.55 7.90 -8.42
N VAL A 28 -2.14 7.53 -7.22
CA VAL A 28 -0.74 7.36 -6.82
C VAL A 28 -0.45 5.88 -6.60
N GLY A 29 0.57 5.37 -7.29
CA GLY A 29 1.03 4.01 -7.09
C GLY A 29 1.87 3.87 -5.82
N GLY A 30 1.71 2.75 -5.15
CA GLY A 30 2.55 2.37 -4.00
C GLY A 30 3.13 0.98 -4.21
N LEU A 31 4.34 0.78 -3.73
CA LEU A 31 5.08 -0.47 -3.90
C LEU A 31 5.90 -0.76 -2.64
N ASP A 32 5.81 -2.00 -2.17
CA ASP A 32 6.76 -2.60 -1.23
C ASP A 32 7.23 -3.92 -1.82
N PHE A 33 8.52 -3.96 -2.20
CA PHE A 33 9.10 -5.10 -2.91
C PHE A 33 9.91 -6.00 -1.99
N GLY A 34 9.50 -7.26 -1.88
CA GLY A 34 10.26 -8.31 -1.23
C GLY A 34 10.56 -9.43 -2.23
N SER A 35 11.84 -9.77 -2.42
CA SER A 35 12.23 -10.74 -3.47
C SER A 35 12.24 -12.20 -3.01
N VAL A 36 12.52 -12.47 -1.75
CA VAL A 36 12.75 -13.84 -1.25
C VAL A 36 11.84 -14.22 -0.09
N ARG A 37 11.85 -13.46 0.99
CA ARG A 37 11.19 -13.83 2.27
C ARG A 37 9.90 -13.09 2.53
N ASP A 38 9.80 -11.85 2.05
CA ASP A 38 8.59 -11.05 2.21
C ASP A 38 7.69 -11.19 0.99
N PHE A 39 6.45 -10.74 1.12
CA PHE A 39 5.59 -10.56 -0.02
C PHE A 39 6.00 -9.31 -0.77
N THR A 40 5.64 -9.24 -2.04
CA THR A 40 5.64 -8.00 -2.80
C THR A 40 4.22 -7.47 -2.86
N ALA A 41 4.02 -6.21 -2.52
CA ALA A 41 2.72 -5.57 -2.60
C ALA A 41 2.79 -4.36 -3.53
N VAL A 42 1.78 -4.24 -4.38
CA VAL A 42 1.55 -3.11 -5.27
C VAL A 42 0.16 -2.56 -5.04
N GLY A 43 -0.07 -1.31 -5.33
CA GLY A 43 -1.41 -0.74 -5.22
C GLY A 43 -1.53 0.64 -5.81
N LEU A 44 -2.77 1.10 -5.88
CA LEU A 44 -3.15 2.41 -6.38
C LEU A 44 -4.03 3.09 -5.35
N LEU A 45 -3.67 4.30 -4.97
CA LEU A 45 -4.41 5.13 -4.03
C LEU A 45 -5.16 6.23 -4.79
N PHE A 46 -6.47 6.29 -4.56
CA PHE A 46 -7.39 7.29 -5.13
C PHE A 46 -7.97 8.13 -4.01
N ARG A 47 -8.44 9.32 -4.34
CA ARG A 47 -9.15 10.20 -3.42
C ARG A 47 -10.38 10.79 -4.10
N GLU A 48 -11.50 10.77 -3.37
CA GLU A 48 -12.72 11.50 -3.73
C GLU A 48 -13.22 12.22 -2.46
N GLY A 49 -13.09 13.56 -2.44
CA GLY A 49 -13.40 14.32 -1.24
C GLY A 49 -12.51 13.92 -0.06
N ASP A 50 -13.13 13.53 1.04
CA ASP A 50 -12.43 13.04 2.23
C ASP A 50 -12.11 11.54 2.17
N ASP A 51 -12.66 10.81 1.21
CA ASP A 51 -12.52 9.37 1.09
C ASP A 51 -11.30 8.98 0.27
N TYR A 52 -10.57 7.96 0.74
CA TYR A 52 -9.43 7.37 0.06
C TYR A 52 -9.73 5.91 -0.25
N TYR A 53 -9.36 5.48 -1.46
CA TYR A 53 -9.58 4.11 -1.95
C TYR A 53 -8.23 3.49 -2.31
N TRP A 54 -7.97 2.31 -1.76
CA TRP A 54 -6.75 1.56 -1.98
C TRP A 54 -7.06 0.27 -2.73
N LYS A 55 -6.63 0.19 -4.01
CA LYS A 55 -6.71 -1.03 -4.81
C LYS A 55 -5.34 -1.67 -4.83
N THR A 56 -5.24 -2.91 -4.37
CA THR A 56 -3.94 -3.54 -4.14
C THR A 56 -3.91 -4.98 -4.64
N HIS A 57 -2.72 -5.44 -4.97
CA HIS A 57 -2.42 -6.82 -5.29
C HIS A 57 -1.09 -7.22 -4.67
N SER A 58 -0.89 -8.51 -4.44
CA SER A 58 0.35 -9.02 -3.84
C SER A 58 0.91 -10.20 -4.61
N PHE A 59 2.20 -10.43 -4.44
CA PHE A 59 2.91 -11.59 -4.98
C PHE A 59 3.65 -12.27 -3.83
N ALA A 60 3.59 -13.60 -3.79
CA ALA A 60 4.29 -14.42 -2.79
C ALA A 60 4.91 -15.63 -3.47
N ARG A 61 6.09 -16.07 -3.00
CA ARG A 61 6.76 -17.24 -3.55
C ARG A 61 6.17 -18.54 -2.96
N LYS A 62 5.90 -19.47 -3.83
CA LYS A 62 5.39 -20.81 -3.45
C LYS A 62 6.28 -21.49 -2.43
N ASP A 63 7.58 -21.56 -2.69
CA ASP A 63 8.57 -22.20 -1.81
C ASP A 63 8.61 -21.56 -0.42
N TYR A 64 8.55 -20.25 -0.36
CA TYR A 64 8.49 -19.52 0.91
C TYR A 64 7.23 -19.87 1.70
N LEU A 65 6.06 -19.92 1.06
CA LEU A 65 4.79 -20.25 1.71
C LEU A 65 4.78 -21.68 2.26
N GLU A 66 5.38 -22.62 1.55
CA GLU A 66 5.50 -24.02 2.01
C GLU A 66 6.37 -24.14 3.25
N LYS A 67 7.45 -23.36 3.34
CA LYS A 67 8.40 -23.39 4.46
C LYS A 67 7.93 -22.56 5.66
N ALA A 68 7.34 -21.40 5.42
CA ALA A 68 6.96 -20.45 6.47
C ALA A 68 5.72 -20.90 7.25
N LYS A 69 4.82 -21.67 6.65
CA LYS A 69 3.58 -22.16 7.27
C LYS A 69 2.81 -21.05 7.97
N LEU A 70 2.48 -20.02 7.21
CA LEU A 70 1.71 -18.88 7.71
C LEU A 70 0.30 -19.33 8.12
N LYS A 71 -0.23 -18.73 9.20
CA LYS A 71 -1.56 -19.09 9.73
C LYS A 71 -2.73 -18.76 8.80
N PRO A 72 -2.76 -17.58 8.14
CA PRO A 72 -3.93 -17.25 7.32
C PRO A 72 -4.03 -18.14 6.07
N PRO A 73 -5.24 -18.23 5.47
CA PRO A 73 -5.50 -19.08 4.31
C PRO A 73 -5.01 -18.45 3.01
N ILE A 74 -3.70 -18.34 2.84
CA ILE A 74 -3.06 -17.63 1.72
C ILE A 74 -3.49 -18.23 0.37
N HIS A 75 -3.58 -19.55 0.24
CA HIS A 75 -4.01 -20.18 -1.01
C HIS A 75 -5.45 -19.87 -1.36
N GLU A 76 -6.34 -19.82 -0.37
CA GLU A 76 -7.73 -19.38 -0.58
C GLU A 76 -7.80 -17.93 -1.07
N TRP A 77 -6.97 -17.07 -0.49
CA TRP A 77 -6.89 -15.67 -0.92
C TRP A 77 -6.34 -15.53 -2.35
N ALA A 78 -5.40 -16.39 -2.73
CA ALA A 78 -4.92 -16.45 -4.12
C ALA A 78 -6.03 -16.88 -5.08
N ASP A 79 -6.82 -17.87 -4.71
CA ASP A 79 -7.97 -18.34 -5.50
C ASP A 79 -9.03 -17.23 -5.68
N LYS A 80 -9.14 -16.33 -4.72
CA LYS A 80 -10.02 -15.14 -4.79
C LYS A 80 -9.40 -13.96 -5.55
N GLY A 81 -8.19 -14.10 -6.07
CA GLY A 81 -7.51 -13.06 -6.85
C GLY A 81 -6.84 -11.96 -6.03
N LEU A 82 -6.71 -12.12 -4.71
CA LEU A 82 -6.08 -11.11 -3.84
C LEU A 82 -4.57 -11.09 -3.96
N LEU A 83 -3.96 -12.22 -4.29
CA LEU A 83 -2.54 -12.33 -4.56
C LEU A 83 -2.26 -13.39 -5.61
N THR A 84 -1.06 -13.31 -6.18
CA THR A 84 -0.51 -14.31 -7.09
C THR A 84 0.61 -15.06 -6.40
N ILE A 85 0.52 -16.39 -6.37
CA ILE A 85 1.59 -17.25 -5.89
C ILE A 85 2.49 -17.59 -7.08
N VAL A 86 3.78 -17.24 -6.98
CA VAL A 86 4.75 -17.46 -8.05
C VAL A 86 5.68 -18.62 -7.69
N ASP A 87 5.90 -19.52 -8.65
CA ASP A 87 6.83 -20.64 -8.51
C ASP A 87 8.19 -20.27 -9.12
N GLU A 88 8.89 -19.37 -8.42
CA GLU A 88 10.16 -18.80 -8.85
C GLU A 88 11.13 -18.75 -7.66
N PRO A 89 12.45 -18.79 -7.89
CA PRO A 89 13.44 -18.68 -6.80
C PRO A 89 13.47 -17.30 -6.15
N THR A 90 13.10 -16.26 -6.90
CA THR A 90 12.89 -14.88 -6.42
C THR A 90 11.67 -14.33 -7.15
N ILE A 91 10.99 -13.33 -6.57
CA ILE A 91 9.90 -12.64 -7.28
C ILE A 91 10.50 -11.80 -8.40
N ASP A 92 10.17 -12.12 -9.65
CA ASP A 92 10.63 -11.35 -10.81
C ASP A 92 10.05 -9.93 -10.74
N PRO A 93 10.89 -8.88 -10.80
CA PRO A 93 10.44 -7.49 -10.83
C PRO A 93 9.43 -7.18 -11.95
N ARG A 94 9.45 -7.95 -13.02
CA ARG A 94 8.51 -7.79 -14.14
C ARG A 94 7.06 -8.05 -13.76
N HIS A 95 6.79 -8.86 -12.75
CA HIS A 95 5.43 -9.03 -12.22
C HIS A 95 4.86 -7.69 -11.73
N VAL A 96 5.68 -6.92 -11.03
CA VAL A 96 5.33 -5.58 -10.56
C VAL A 96 5.11 -4.62 -11.73
N VAL A 97 6.06 -4.57 -12.64
CA VAL A 97 6.00 -3.68 -13.81
C VAL A 97 4.75 -3.98 -14.65
N ASN A 98 4.50 -5.24 -14.94
CA ASN A 98 3.35 -5.68 -15.73
C ASN A 98 2.02 -5.30 -15.05
N TRP A 99 1.95 -5.42 -13.72
CA TRP A 99 0.74 -5.02 -13.00
C TRP A 99 0.45 -3.52 -13.17
N PHE A 100 1.46 -2.65 -13.03
CA PHE A 100 1.29 -1.21 -13.23
C PHE A 100 0.97 -0.87 -14.69
N VAL A 101 1.57 -1.57 -15.66
CA VAL A 101 1.26 -1.39 -17.08
C VAL A 101 -0.21 -1.74 -17.37
N GLU A 102 -0.72 -2.86 -16.85
CA GLU A 102 -2.14 -3.24 -16.97
C GLU A 102 -3.06 -2.20 -16.31
N MET A 103 -2.72 -1.74 -15.12
CA MET A 103 -3.50 -0.74 -14.41
C MET A 103 -3.52 0.62 -15.12
N ARG A 104 -2.44 0.99 -15.78
CA ARG A 104 -2.36 2.24 -16.56
C ARG A 104 -3.36 2.30 -17.72
N GLU A 105 -3.77 1.16 -18.24
CA GLU A 105 -4.82 1.09 -19.29
C GLU A 105 -6.18 1.56 -18.76
N ILE A 106 -6.39 1.48 -17.45
CA ILE A 106 -7.69 1.75 -16.82
C ILE A 106 -7.66 3.06 -16.00
N TYR A 107 -6.52 3.37 -15.39
CA TYR A 107 -6.37 4.50 -14.48
C TYR A 107 -5.22 5.41 -14.90
N ASN A 108 -5.28 6.68 -14.48
CA ASN A 108 -4.18 7.62 -14.67
C ASN A 108 -3.20 7.57 -13.48
N ILE A 109 -2.10 6.82 -13.63
CA ILE A 109 -1.08 6.69 -12.59
C ILE A 109 -0.07 7.83 -12.72
N GLU A 110 -0.13 8.82 -11.83
CA GLU A 110 0.74 10.00 -11.87
C GLU A 110 2.18 9.69 -11.43
N ILE A 111 2.33 8.90 -10.39
CA ILE A 111 3.63 8.59 -9.79
C ILE A 111 3.54 7.26 -9.02
N ILE A 112 4.64 6.52 -8.98
CA ILE A 112 4.79 5.32 -8.18
C ILE A 112 5.81 5.58 -7.08
N VAL A 113 5.47 5.26 -5.84
CA VAL A 113 6.28 5.57 -4.65
C VAL A 113 6.73 4.29 -3.97
N ALA A 114 8.02 4.19 -3.68
CA ALA A 114 8.60 3.04 -3.00
C ALA A 114 9.83 3.40 -2.16
N ASP A 115 10.24 2.50 -1.30
CA ASP A 115 11.48 2.61 -0.54
C ASP A 115 12.69 2.46 -1.47
N MET A 116 13.63 3.39 -1.39
CA MET A 116 14.82 3.44 -2.26
C MET A 116 15.68 2.17 -2.17
N TYR A 117 15.74 1.54 -1.02
CA TYR A 117 16.63 0.38 -0.80
C TYR A 117 16.23 -0.84 -1.63
N LYS A 118 15.00 -0.89 -2.10
CA LYS A 118 14.46 -2.02 -2.86
C LYS A 118 14.21 -1.68 -4.33
N LEU A 119 14.55 -0.46 -4.76
CA LEU A 119 14.23 0.06 -6.09
C LEU A 119 15.30 -0.16 -7.16
N ASP A 120 16.50 -0.57 -6.80
CA ASP A 120 17.64 -0.65 -7.77
C ASP A 120 17.31 -1.45 -9.03
N ILE A 121 16.60 -2.55 -8.87
CA ILE A 121 16.24 -3.43 -9.99
C ILE A 121 14.95 -2.96 -10.67
N ILE A 122 13.97 -2.51 -9.90
CA ILE A 122 12.61 -2.22 -10.40
C ILE A 122 12.53 -0.83 -11.04
N ARG A 123 13.21 0.16 -10.47
CA ARG A 123 13.10 1.55 -10.93
C ARG A 123 13.42 1.72 -12.42
N PRO A 124 14.56 1.19 -12.94
CA PRO A 124 14.85 1.31 -14.35
C PRO A 124 13.79 0.68 -15.25
N LEU A 125 13.19 -0.43 -14.81
CA LEU A 125 12.12 -1.12 -15.56
C LEU A 125 10.83 -0.31 -15.60
N LEU A 126 10.46 0.33 -14.49
CA LEU A 126 9.29 1.21 -14.42
C LEU A 126 9.50 2.49 -15.25
N GLU A 127 10.67 3.10 -15.15
CA GLU A 127 11.01 4.30 -15.92
C GLU A 127 11.08 4.02 -17.43
N ALA A 128 11.57 2.83 -17.83
CA ALA A 128 11.56 2.40 -19.22
C ALA A 128 10.15 2.28 -19.80
N GLU A 129 9.15 1.99 -18.96
CA GLU A 129 7.74 1.98 -19.34
C GLU A 129 7.09 3.38 -19.29
N GLY A 130 7.84 4.41 -18.93
CA GLY A 130 7.37 5.79 -18.88
C GLY A 130 6.76 6.22 -17.54
N PHE A 131 6.87 5.41 -16.50
CA PHE A 131 6.38 5.80 -15.18
C PHE A 131 7.31 6.77 -14.47
N ASN A 132 6.73 7.73 -13.77
CA ASN A 132 7.45 8.54 -12.79
C ASN A 132 7.57 7.74 -11.49
N VAL A 133 8.78 7.69 -10.94
CA VAL A 133 9.06 6.94 -9.71
C VAL A 133 9.68 7.85 -8.67
N HIS A 134 9.12 7.85 -7.47
CA HIS A 134 9.68 8.54 -6.32
C HIS A 134 10.21 7.54 -5.31
N SER A 135 11.47 7.70 -4.90
CA SER A 135 12.11 6.86 -3.88
C SER A 135 12.16 7.55 -2.53
N ILE A 136 11.63 6.87 -1.52
CA ILE A 136 11.69 7.31 -0.13
C ILE A 136 13.03 6.93 0.47
N ARG A 137 13.79 7.90 0.96
CA ARG A 137 15.13 7.67 1.55
C ARG A 137 15.07 7.22 3.00
N LYS A 138 14.10 7.74 3.76
CA LYS A 138 13.95 7.46 5.20
C LYS A 138 12.50 7.06 5.50
N PRO A 139 12.15 5.78 5.37
CA PRO A 139 10.77 5.31 5.60
C PRO A 139 10.24 5.66 7.00
N SER A 140 11.07 5.58 8.03
CA SER A 140 10.66 5.91 9.40
C SER A 140 10.24 7.38 9.58
N ALA A 141 10.88 8.31 8.86
CA ALA A 141 10.48 9.72 8.87
C ALA A 141 9.11 9.92 8.22
N ILE A 142 8.82 9.17 7.17
CA ILE A 142 7.52 9.18 6.49
C ILE A 142 6.41 8.67 7.40
N HIS A 143 6.66 7.62 8.16
CA HIS A 143 5.71 7.11 9.16
C HIS A 143 5.31 8.18 10.17
N GLY A 144 6.30 8.88 10.74
CA GLY A 144 6.05 9.97 11.69
C GLY A 144 5.25 11.12 11.08
N LEU A 145 5.57 11.48 9.85
CA LEU A 145 4.88 12.55 9.13
C LEU A 145 3.42 12.19 8.84
N LEU A 146 3.14 10.95 8.47
CA LEU A 146 1.81 10.50 8.03
C LEU A 146 0.93 9.96 9.16
N ALA A 147 1.49 9.63 10.33
CA ALA A 147 0.74 9.02 11.42
C ALA A 147 -0.55 9.77 11.80
N PRO A 148 -0.57 11.11 11.94
CA PRO A 148 -1.82 11.81 12.24
C PRO A 148 -2.89 11.62 11.16
N ARG A 149 -2.50 11.60 9.89
CA ARG A 149 -3.42 11.38 8.78
C ARG A 149 -3.94 9.95 8.76
N VAL A 150 -3.08 8.97 8.96
CA VAL A 150 -3.47 7.56 9.03
C VAL A 150 -4.49 7.34 10.15
N GLU A 151 -4.22 7.87 11.34
CA GLU A 151 -5.15 7.78 12.47
C GLU A 151 -6.50 8.41 12.14
N SER A 152 -6.49 9.60 11.54
CA SER A 152 -7.71 10.30 11.13
C SER A 152 -8.52 9.53 10.08
N LEU A 153 -7.86 8.95 9.08
CA LEU A 153 -8.53 8.17 8.04
C LEU A 153 -9.25 6.95 8.62
N PHE A 154 -8.62 6.23 9.54
CA PHE A 154 -9.27 5.09 10.20
C PHE A 154 -10.39 5.54 11.16
N ALA A 155 -10.14 6.54 11.99
CA ALA A 155 -11.13 7.03 12.96
C ALA A 155 -12.39 7.57 12.31
N ASN A 156 -12.27 8.25 11.17
CA ASN A 156 -13.39 8.82 10.43
C ASN A 156 -13.98 7.88 9.38
N ASN A 157 -13.45 6.66 9.25
CA ASN A 157 -13.88 5.67 8.25
C ASN A 157 -13.79 6.20 6.81
N ASN A 158 -12.74 6.92 6.50
CA ASN A 158 -12.48 7.51 5.18
C ASN A 158 -11.50 6.71 4.32
N LEU A 159 -11.14 5.49 4.73
CA LEU A 159 -10.23 4.61 4.01
C LEU A 159 -10.94 3.32 3.62
N TYR A 160 -10.89 2.96 2.33
CA TYR A 160 -11.56 1.80 1.79
C TYR A 160 -10.63 0.97 0.91
N TRP A 161 -10.64 -0.35 1.08
CA TRP A 161 -9.94 -1.29 0.19
C TRP A 161 -10.79 -2.48 -0.26
N GLY A 162 -12.11 -2.36 -0.05
CA GLY A 162 -13.02 -3.43 -0.42
C GLY A 162 -12.92 -4.64 0.51
N LYS A 163 -13.59 -5.70 0.11
CA LYS A 163 -13.51 -6.97 0.86
C LYS A 163 -12.17 -7.65 0.58
N ASN A 164 -11.18 -7.29 1.38
CA ASN A 164 -9.81 -7.75 1.21
C ASN A 164 -9.22 -8.25 2.53
N PRO A 165 -9.41 -9.52 2.88
CA PRO A 165 -8.87 -10.09 4.12
C PRO A 165 -7.34 -10.09 4.16
N LEU A 166 -6.65 -10.15 3.02
CA LEU A 166 -5.20 -10.02 2.97
C LEU A 166 -4.76 -8.63 3.44
N MET A 167 -5.42 -7.57 2.98
CA MET A 167 -5.13 -6.21 3.41
C MET A 167 -5.46 -6.00 4.89
N ASN A 168 -6.55 -6.59 5.39
CA ASN A 168 -6.87 -6.61 6.81
C ASN A 168 -5.74 -7.25 7.62
N TRP A 169 -5.27 -8.42 7.18
CA TRP A 169 -4.18 -9.14 7.84
C TRP A 169 -2.89 -8.35 7.86
N TYR A 170 -2.50 -7.72 6.75
CA TYR A 170 -1.35 -6.83 6.72
C TYR A 170 -1.46 -5.73 7.79
N THR A 171 -2.61 -5.11 7.91
CA THR A 171 -2.84 -4.00 8.84
C THR A 171 -2.82 -4.47 10.30
N PHE A 172 -3.42 -5.62 10.61
CA PHE A 172 -3.34 -6.22 11.94
C PHE A 172 -1.93 -6.64 12.35
N ASN A 173 -1.05 -6.88 11.40
CA ASN A 173 0.35 -7.25 11.66
C ASN A 173 1.26 -6.07 11.99
N VAL A 174 0.77 -4.85 11.80
CA VAL A 174 1.52 -3.63 12.10
C VAL A 174 1.25 -3.19 13.53
N TYR A 175 2.31 -2.80 14.25
CA TYR A 175 2.15 -2.06 15.48
C TYR A 175 2.80 -0.67 15.38
N LYS A 176 2.27 0.25 16.16
CA LYS A 176 2.74 1.61 16.25
C LYS A 176 3.77 1.70 17.40
N ASN A 177 5.01 2.02 17.05
CA ASN A 177 6.07 2.27 18.02
C ASN A 177 6.29 3.78 18.14
N VAL A 178 6.13 4.31 19.33
CA VAL A 178 6.42 5.72 19.63
C VAL A 178 7.83 5.81 20.21
N THR A 179 8.72 6.49 19.50
CA THR A 179 10.11 6.70 19.94
C THR A 179 10.18 7.72 21.09
N LYS A 180 11.35 7.82 21.73
CA LYS A 180 11.58 8.78 22.82
C LYS A 180 11.32 10.23 22.40
N ASP A 181 11.51 10.54 21.13
CA ASP A 181 11.30 11.88 20.56
C ASP A 181 9.84 12.12 20.12
N GLY A 182 8.94 11.19 20.42
CA GLY A 182 7.54 11.28 20.05
C GLY A 182 7.21 10.91 18.59
N ASN A 183 8.20 10.46 17.83
CA ASN A 183 7.98 9.98 16.46
C ASN A 183 7.29 8.62 16.44
N VAL A 184 6.43 8.42 15.46
CA VAL A 184 5.74 7.16 15.21
C VAL A 184 6.47 6.36 14.13
N GLN A 185 6.64 5.06 14.39
CA GLN A 185 7.11 4.08 13.41
C GLN A 185 6.08 2.95 13.30
N TYR A 186 5.84 2.48 12.08
CA TYR A 186 4.98 1.32 11.81
C TYR A 186 5.85 0.10 11.57
N LEU A 187 5.85 -0.83 12.52
CA LEU A 187 6.73 -2.00 12.54
C LEU A 187 5.93 -3.30 12.48
N LYS A 188 6.58 -4.38 12.10
CA LYS A 188 6.01 -5.73 12.10
C LYS A 188 5.92 -6.27 13.53
N LYS A 189 4.81 -6.90 13.87
CA LYS A 189 4.64 -7.60 15.15
C LYS A 189 5.51 -8.86 15.24
N ASP A 190 5.82 -9.48 14.10
CA ASP A 190 6.69 -10.65 13.98
C ASP A 190 7.36 -10.62 12.61
N GLU A 191 8.70 -10.62 12.58
CA GLU A 191 9.49 -10.52 11.35
C GLU A 191 9.25 -11.66 10.36
N HIS A 192 8.94 -12.86 10.85
CA HIS A 192 8.91 -14.05 10.02
C HIS A 192 7.49 -14.51 9.65
N ARG A 193 6.51 -14.30 10.53
CA ARG A 193 5.18 -14.88 10.43
C ARG A 193 4.08 -13.88 10.11
N ARG A 194 4.34 -12.60 10.27
CA ARG A 194 3.35 -11.53 10.10
C ARG A 194 3.83 -10.51 9.10
N LYS A 195 3.25 -10.53 7.91
CA LYS A 195 3.63 -9.63 6.81
C LYS A 195 2.84 -8.32 6.90
N THR A 196 3.48 -7.24 6.45
CA THR A 196 2.91 -5.88 6.46
C THR A 196 3.03 -5.19 5.10
N ASP A 197 3.40 -5.92 4.07
CA ASP A 197 3.84 -5.37 2.78
C ASP A 197 2.78 -4.49 2.12
N GLY A 198 1.52 -4.91 2.12
CA GLY A 198 0.43 -4.10 1.57
C GLY A 198 0.15 -2.82 2.34
N PHE A 199 0.32 -2.85 3.65
CA PHE A 199 0.21 -1.65 4.47
C PHE A 199 1.36 -0.66 4.16
N GLN A 200 2.59 -1.14 4.07
CA GLN A 200 3.74 -0.30 3.74
C GLN A 200 3.61 0.31 2.32
N ALA A 201 3.16 -0.46 1.35
CA ALA A 201 2.90 0.04 0.01
C ALA A 201 1.86 1.19 0.02
N MET A 202 0.80 1.05 0.82
CA MET A 202 -0.22 2.09 0.99
C MET A 202 0.35 3.36 1.62
N ILE A 203 1.19 3.23 2.65
CA ILE A 203 1.86 4.36 3.28
C ILE A 203 2.77 5.09 2.28
N HIS A 204 3.49 4.36 1.43
CA HIS A 204 4.30 4.97 0.38
C HIS A 204 3.45 5.80 -0.59
N ALA A 205 2.34 5.27 -1.05
CA ALA A 205 1.41 6.02 -1.91
C ALA A 205 0.83 7.25 -1.20
N LEU A 206 0.45 7.10 0.07
CA LEU A 206 -0.14 8.17 0.87
C LEU A 206 0.82 9.36 1.03
N TYR A 207 2.13 9.12 1.04
CA TYR A 207 3.14 10.17 1.14
C TYR A 207 3.04 11.20 0.01
N LYS A 208 2.70 10.78 -1.20
CA LYS A 208 2.54 11.67 -2.35
C LYS A 208 1.08 12.06 -2.63
N ALA A 209 0.13 11.49 -1.92
CA ALA A 209 -1.28 11.72 -2.16
C ALA A 209 -1.70 13.18 -1.98
N SER A 210 -1.17 13.87 -0.99
CA SER A 210 -1.49 15.29 -0.73
C SER A 210 -1.02 16.24 -1.84
N GLU A 211 0.05 15.87 -2.56
CA GLU A 211 0.54 16.68 -3.68
C GLU A 211 -0.20 16.39 -4.99
N VAL A 212 -0.61 15.14 -5.19
CA VAL A 212 -1.12 14.62 -6.47
C VAL A 212 -2.64 14.53 -6.48
N LEU A 213 -3.23 14.07 -5.38
CA LEU A 213 -4.66 13.85 -5.24
C LEU A 213 -5.31 15.05 -4.53
N THR A 214 -5.59 16.09 -5.28
CA THR A 214 -6.28 17.27 -4.77
C THR A 214 -7.78 17.02 -4.70
N ASP A 215 -8.43 17.64 -3.70
CA ASP A 215 -9.88 17.69 -3.64
C ASP A 215 -10.38 18.68 -4.71
N ASP A 216 -11.46 18.34 -5.43
CA ASP A 216 -12.07 19.23 -6.42
C ASP A 216 -12.49 20.58 -5.80
N VAL A 217 -12.82 20.60 -4.51
CA VAL A 217 -13.15 21.83 -3.76
C VAL A 217 -11.91 22.72 -3.59
N ASP A 218 -10.75 22.15 -3.29
CA ASP A 218 -9.50 22.89 -3.14
C ASP A 218 -9.07 23.50 -4.47
N PHE A 219 -9.28 22.79 -5.58
CA PHE A 219 -9.00 23.28 -6.93
C PHE A 219 -9.83 24.54 -7.26
N PHE A 220 -11.13 24.54 -6.96
CA PHE A 220 -11.99 25.71 -7.17
C PHE A 220 -11.62 26.91 -6.29
N LEU A 221 -11.15 26.67 -5.07
CA LEU A 221 -10.71 27.73 -4.17
C LEU A 221 -9.41 28.38 -4.64
N ASP A 222 -8.48 27.60 -5.18
CA ASP A 222 -7.22 28.11 -5.74
C ASP A 222 -7.48 28.96 -7.02
N GLU A 223 -8.46 28.58 -7.84
CA GLU A 223 -8.88 29.38 -9.00
C GLU A 223 -9.58 30.70 -8.61
N LEU A 224 -10.21 30.75 -7.45
CA LEU A 224 -10.90 31.95 -6.98
C LEU A 224 -9.98 32.96 -6.28
N HIS A 225 -8.71 32.63 -6.07
CA HIS A 225 -7.72 33.52 -5.41
C HIS A 225 -6.84 34.30 -6.41
N PHE A 226 -7.21 34.34 -7.68
CA PHE A 226 -6.58 35.18 -8.70
C PHE A 226 -7.15 36.61 -8.75
#